data_081557f77a6c70aed4042cfdf49001e4
#
_entry.id   081557f77a6c70aed4042cfdf49001e4
#
_cell.length_a   1.000
_cell.length_b   1.000
_cell.length_c   1.000
_cell.angle_alpha   90.00
_cell.angle_beta   90.00
_cell.angle_gamma   90.00
#
_symmetry.space_group_name_H-M   'P 1'
#
loop_
_entity.id
_entity.type
_entity.pdbx_description
1 polymer ?
#
loop_
_entity_poly.entity_id
_entity_poly.type
_entity_poly.pdbx_seq_one_letter_code
_entity_poly.pdbx_strand_id
1 'polypeptide(L)'
;EMRIVADHLRGAYLLAAQGLVPSNKAQGYALRRLVRRAVLRALDLGIGQDFLAEIIPVIAGNYTELSDDILPYRANVLEVLTKEENAFRKTIMKGVKELDKIAKSGNAISGRDLFMLQDTYGFPLEISVDEVYKKGLKLTDDYQDEFEQALTEQRERSKTASKGMFKGGLSDTSDQTVKYHTACHLLLAALQQVIDP
;
A
#
# COMPACT_ATOMS: atom_id res chain seq x y z
N GLU A 1 -16.71 9.47 -9.15
CA GLU A 1 -15.28 9.66 -8.82
C GLU A 1 -15.12 10.47 -7.52
N MET A 2 -15.71 11.67 -7.35
CA MET A 2 -15.58 12.51 -6.13
C MET A 2 -15.90 11.74 -4.83
N ARG A 3 -16.98 10.93 -4.81
CA ARG A 3 -17.35 10.12 -3.64
C ARG A 3 -16.25 9.12 -3.27
N ILE A 4 -15.63 8.50 -4.28
CA ILE A 4 -14.51 7.56 -4.06
C ILE A 4 -13.32 8.29 -3.44
N VAL A 5 -12.96 9.47 -3.94
CA VAL A 5 -11.87 10.28 -3.38
C VAL A 5 -12.14 10.60 -1.90
N ALA A 6 -13.33 11.11 -1.60
CA ALA A 6 -13.70 11.50 -0.23
C ALA A 6 -13.69 10.31 0.74
N ASP A 7 -14.34 9.19 0.37
CA ASP A 7 -14.44 8.01 1.24
C ASP A 7 -13.07 7.35 1.47
N HIS A 8 -12.25 7.24 0.40
CA HIS A 8 -10.94 6.61 0.50
C HIS A 8 -9.96 7.45 1.30
N LEU A 9 -9.96 8.78 1.13
CA LEU A 9 -9.09 9.66 1.91
C LEU A 9 -9.52 9.74 3.37
N ARG A 10 -10.82 9.69 3.66
CA ARG A 10 -11.30 9.60 5.05
C ARG A 10 -10.79 8.32 5.72
N GLY A 11 -10.94 7.17 5.06
CA GLY A 11 -10.41 5.91 5.57
C GLY A 11 -8.89 5.93 5.73
N ALA A 12 -8.18 6.48 4.73
CA ALA A 12 -6.74 6.62 4.78
C ALA A 12 -6.26 7.54 5.92
N TYR A 13 -6.96 8.65 6.16
CA TYR A 13 -6.69 9.54 7.30
C TYR A 13 -6.77 8.79 8.63
N LEU A 14 -7.89 8.09 8.88
CA LEU A 14 -8.09 7.37 10.15
C LEU A 14 -7.04 6.28 10.38
N LEU A 15 -6.69 5.52 9.34
CA LEU A 15 -5.66 4.49 9.43
C LEU A 15 -4.27 5.09 9.70
N ALA A 16 -3.91 6.16 8.98
CA ALA A 16 -2.62 6.83 9.19
C ALA A 16 -2.54 7.53 10.56
N ALA A 17 -3.65 8.12 11.04
CA ALA A 17 -3.73 8.74 12.36
C ALA A 17 -3.60 7.73 13.52
N GLN A 18 -3.82 6.44 13.25
CA GLN A 18 -3.54 5.34 14.17
C GLN A 18 -2.11 4.78 14.02
N GLY A 19 -1.26 5.42 13.24
CA GLY A 19 0.14 5.04 13.07
C GLY A 19 0.43 4.08 11.92
N LEU A 20 -0.57 3.73 11.08
CA LEU A 20 -0.30 2.90 9.91
C LEU A 20 0.48 3.71 8.85
N VAL A 21 1.43 3.01 8.21
CA VAL A 21 2.22 3.55 7.11
C VAL A 21 1.95 2.71 5.85
N PRO A 22 1.79 3.34 4.66
CA PRO A 22 1.62 2.61 3.42
C PRO A 22 2.77 1.62 3.17
N SER A 23 2.43 0.35 2.91
CA SER A 23 3.42 -0.70 2.69
C SER A 23 2.91 -1.76 1.70
N ASN A 24 3.73 -2.78 1.41
CA ASN A 24 3.34 -3.91 0.55
C ASN A 24 2.71 -5.07 1.33
N LYS A 25 2.49 -4.93 2.65
CA LYS A 25 2.05 -6.03 3.51
C LYS A 25 0.89 -5.62 4.42
N ALA A 26 0.04 -6.59 4.71
CA ALA A 26 -1.01 -6.49 5.73
C ALA A 26 -1.82 -5.18 5.65
N GLN A 27 -2.05 -4.54 6.78
CA GLN A 27 -2.85 -3.31 6.91
C GLN A 27 -2.24 -2.11 6.15
N GLY A 28 -0.90 -2.03 6.06
CA GLY A 28 -0.23 -0.99 5.27
C GLY A 28 -0.49 -1.10 3.77
N TYR A 29 -0.75 -2.31 3.26
CA TYR A 29 -1.20 -2.51 1.88
C TYR A 29 -2.61 -1.95 1.65
N ALA A 30 -3.52 -2.15 2.59
CA ALA A 30 -4.86 -1.58 2.53
C ALA A 30 -4.81 -0.04 2.48
N LEU A 31 -4.02 0.58 3.37
CA LEU A 31 -3.80 2.02 3.37
C LEU A 31 -3.22 2.51 2.03
N ARG A 32 -2.18 1.84 1.53
CA ARG A 32 -1.58 2.16 0.22
C ARG A 32 -2.60 2.12 -0.91
N ARG A 33 -3.44 1.09 -0.95
CA ARG A 33 -4.49 0.92 -1.96
C ARG A 33 -5.52 2.04 -1.91
N LEU A 34 -5.97 2.44 -0.71
CA LEU A 34 -6.90 3.55 -0.54
C LEU A 34 -6.33 4.86 -1.10
N VAL A 35 -5.09 5.20 -0.72
CA VAL A 35 -4.42 6.42 -1.19
C VAL A 35 -4.28 6.41 -2.71
N ARG A 36 -3.75 5.31 -3.28
CA ARG A 36 -3.53 5.21 -4.73
C ARG A 36 -4.82 5.29 -5.53
N ARG A 37 -5.88 4.65 -5.05
CA ARG A 37 -7.18 4.73 -5.72
C ARG A 37 -7.75 6.15 -5.66
N ALA A 38 -7.62 6.84 -4.53
CA ALA A 38 -8.03 8.23 -4.42
C ALA A 38 -7.24 9.14 -5.36
N VAL A 39 -5.91 8.98 -5.44
CA VAL A 39 -5.03 9.74 -6.34
C VAL A 39 -5.39 9.50 -7.80
N LEU A 40 -5.65 8.25 -8.20
CA LEU A 40 -6.05 7.96 -9.58
C LEU A 40 -7.39 8.62 -9.92
N ARG A 41 -8.39 8.53 -9.03
CA ARG A 41 -9.70 9.17 -9.25
C ARG A 41 -9.63 10.70 -9.22
N ALA A 42 -8.72 11.26 -8.44
CA ALA A 42 -8.44 12.70 -8.48
C ALA A 42 -7.85 13.13 -9.84
N LEU A 43 -6.94 12.33 -10.42
CA LEU A 43 -6.43 12.56 -11.78
C LEU A 43 -7.53 12.52 -12.83
N ASP A 44 -8.47 11.57 -12.74
CA ASP A 44 -9.63 11.48 -13.65
C ASP A 44 -10.51 12.73 -13.60
N LEU A 45 -10.55 13.40 -12.44
CA LEU A 45 -11.27 14.67 -12.24
C LEU A 45 -10.45 15.91 -12.67
N GLY A 46 -9.23 15.72 -13.17
CA GLY A 46 -8.33 16.82 -13.53
C GLY A 46 -7.68 17.50 -12.33
N ILE A 47 -7.72 16.88 -11.14
CA ILE A 47 -7.13 17.44 -9.92
C ILE A 47 -5.62 17.21 -9.94
N GLY A 48 -4.89 18.33 -9.79
CA GLY A 48 -3.44 18.36 -9.83
C GLY A 48 -2.74 17.71 -8.65
N GLN A 49 -1.43 17.93 -8.59
CA GLN A 49 -0.57 17.47 -7.51
C GLN A 49 -0.84 18.26 -6.22
N ASP A 50 -0.48 17.69 -5.08
CA ASP A 50 -0.56 18.31 -3.75
C ASP A 50 -1.99 18.56 -3.22
N PHE A 51 -3.02 17.97 -3.85
CA PHE A 51 -4.41 18.15 -3.41
C PHE A 51 -4.67 17.57 -1.99
N LEU A 52 -3.84 16.64 -1.53
CA LEU A 52 -3.94 16.13 -0.16
C LEU A 52 -3.67 17.21 0.88
N ALA A 53 -2.81 18.20 0.57
CA ALA A 53 -2.55 19.32 1.48
C ALA A 53 -3.80 20.17 1.74
N GLU A 54 -4.73 20.22 0.80
CA GLU A 54 -6.01 20.93 0.95
C GLU A 54 -7.09 20.08 1.60
N ILE A 55 -7.18 18.79 1.22
CA ILE A 55 -8.28 17.90 1.65
C ILE A 55 -8.05 17.33 3.05
N ILE A 56 -6.82 16.93 3.39
CA ILE A 56 -6.53 16.27 4.68
C ILE A 56 -6.87 17.17 5.88
N PRO A 57 -6.56 18.48 5.90
CA PRO A 57 -6.99 19.36 6.99
C PRO A 57 -8.51 19.43 7.15
N VAL A 58 -9.26 19.41 6.05
CA VAL A 58 -10.73 19.39 6.08
C VAL A 58 -11.26 18.10 6.69
N ILE A 59 -10.67 16.96 6.31
CA ILE A 59 -11.02 15.67 6.90
C ILE A 59 -10.67 15.67 8.39
N ALA A 60 -9.47 16.12 8.76
CA ALA A 60 -9.03 16.20 10.16
C ALA A 60 -9.99 17.03 11.03
N GLY A 61 -10.51 18.13 10.48
CA GLY A 61 -11.49 18.98 11.14
C GLY A 61 -12.77 18.24 11.59
N ASN A 62 -13.16 17.16 10.89
CA ASN A 62 -14.32 16.35 11.28
C ASN A 62 -14.05 15.41 12.47
N TYR A 63 -12.78 15.28 12.89
CA TYR A 63 -12.35 14.36 13.94
C TYR A 63 -11.62 15.05 15.09
N THR A 64 -11.82 16.36 15.24
CA THR A 64 -11.18 17.17 16.31
C THR A 64 -11.61 16.74 17.71
N GLU A 65 -12.81 16.18 17.85
CA GLU A 65 -13.35 15.70 19.13
C GLU A 65 -12.73 14.37 19.59
N LEU A 66 -12.07 13.64 18.70
CA LEU A 66 -11.37 12.41 19.07
C LEU A 66 -10.08 12.75 19.81
N SER A 67 -9.82 12.02 20.90
CA SER A 67 -8.61 12.20 21.72
C SER A 67 -7.35 11.73 20.99
N ASP A 68 -6.20 12.20 21.47
CA ASP A 68 -4.90 11.75 20.97
C ASP A 68 -4.62 10.28 21.30
N ASP A 69 -5.28 9.72 22.32
CA ASP A 69 -5.22 8.28 22.61
C ASP A 69 -5.81 7.43 21.47
N ILE A 70 -6.82 7.96 20.75
CA ILE A 70 -7.47 7.28 19.63
C ILE A 70 -6.73 7.54 18.33
N LEU A 71 -6.22 8.76 18.15
CA LEU A 71 -5.53 9.19 16.93
C LEU A 71 -4.13 9.78 17.24
N PRO A 72 -3.21 8.98 17.81
CA PRO A 72 -1.94 9.48 18.34
C PRO A 72 -1.00 10.06 17.28
N TYR A 73 -1.17 9.68 16.02
CA TYR A 73 -0.28 10.12 14.92
C TYR A 73 -0.93 11.10 13.96
N ARG A 74 -2.05 11.75 14.35
CA ARG A 74 -2.78 12.64 13.44
C ARG A 74 -1.94 13.80 12.88
N ALA A 75 -0.95 14.29 13.62
CA ALA A 75 -0.05 15.34 13.15
C ALA A 75 0.82 14.92 11.96
N ASN A 76 1.10 13.62 11.83
CA ASN A 76 1.98 13.07 10.79
C ASN A 76 1.22 12.58 9.54
N VAL A 77 -0.11 12.60 9.57
CA VAL A 77 -0.94 12.01 8.49
C VAL A 77 -0.64 12.64 7.15
N LEU A 78 -0.58 13.97 7.09
CA LEU A 78 -0.37 14.69 5.84
C LEU A 78 0.97 14.27 5.20
N GLU A 79 2.04 14.23 5.97
CA GLU A 79 3.37 13.81 5.50
C GLU A 79 3.34 12.38 4.95
N VAL A 80 2.76 11.45 5.72
CA VAL A 80 2.68 10.02 5.35
C VAL A 80 1.91 9.84 4.04
N LEU A 81 0.75 10.48 3.90
CA LEU A 81 -0.11 10.33 2.71
C LEU A 81 0.47 11.05 1.49
N THR A 82 1.04 12.24 1.66
CA THR A 82 1.69 13.00 0.58
C THR A 82 2.93 12.27 0.04
N LYS A 83 3.69 11.61 0.90
CA LYS A 83 4.82 10.78 0.48
C LYS A 83 4.37 9.64 -0.45
N GLU A 84 3.26 8.96 -0.12
CA GLU A 84 2.71 7.91 -0.96
C GLU A 84 2.09 8.45 -2.26
N GLU A 85 1.39 9.60 -2.21
CA GLU A 85 0.90 10.31 -3.40
C GLU A 85 2.03 10.59 -4.38
N ASN A 86 3.09 11.25 -3.90
CA ASN A 86 4.24 11.63 -4.72
C ASN A 86 4.96 10.41 -5.32
N ALA A 87 5.10 9.34 -4.55
CA ALA A 87 5.67 8.09 -5.04
C ALA A 87 4.82 7.46 -6.14
N PHE A 88 3.49 7.47 -5.98
CA PHE A 88 2.58 6.90 -6.96
C PHE A 88 2.46 7.74 -8.22
N ARG A 89 2.38 9.07 -8.10
CA ARG A 89 2.32 9.99 -9.26
C ARG A 89 3.51 9.85 -10.21
N LYS A 90 4.69 9.50 -9.70
CA LYS A 90 5.89 9.23 -10.54
C LYS A 90 5.72 8.02 -11.46
N THR A 91 4.92 7.06 -11.07
CA THR A 91 4.78 5.78 -11.79
C THR A 91 3.44 5.64 -12.51
N ILE A 92 2.38 6.32 -12.03
CA ILE A 92 1.01 6.15 -12.53
C ILE A 92 0.88 6.39 -14.05
N MET A 93 1.46 7.47 -14.55
CA MET A 93 1.37 7.79 -15.98
C MET A 93 2.07 6.76 -16.87
N LYS A 94 3.13 6.15 -16.36
CA LYS A 94 3.83 5.06 -17.05
C LYS A 94 2.98 3.78 -17.06
N GLY A 95 2.35 3.46 -15.93
CA GLY A 95 1.46 2.31 -15.83
C GLY A 95 0.23 2.41 -16.72
N VAL A 96 -0.42 3.58 -16.77
CA VAL A 96 -1.55 3.83 -17.68
C VAL A 96 -1.12 3.66 -19.15
N LYS A 97 0.03 4.23 -19.54
CA LYS A 97 0.57 4.06 -20.89
C LYS A 97 0.89 2.62 -21.23
N GLU A 98 1.38 1.86 -20.26
CA GLU A 98 1.68 0.44 -20.47
C GLU A 98 0.40 -0.37 -20.64
N LEU A 99 -0.63 -0.12 -19.84
CA LEU A 99 -1.95 -0.72 -20.04
C LEU A 99 -2.51 -0.41 -21.43
N ASP A 100 -2.36 0.84 -21.90
CA ASP A 100 -2.78 1.23 -23.24
C ASP A 100 -2.02 0.50 -24.37
N LYS A 101 -0.75 0.18 -24.16
CA LYS A 101 0.04 -0.61 -25.12
C LYS A 101 -0.45 -2.07 -25.17
N ILE A 102 -0.67 -2.68 -24.00
CA ILE A 102 -1.19 -4.05 -23.92
C ILE A 102 -2.56 -4.10 -24.60
N ALA A 103 -3.43 -3.12 -24.32
CA ALA A 103 -4.74 -3.02 -24.94
C ALA A 103 -4.70 -2.94 -26.48
N LYS A 104 -3.69 -2.25 -27.03
CA LYS A 104 -3.51 -2.12 -28.50
C LYS A 104 -3.14 -3.45 -29.19
N SER A 105 -2.67 -4.45 -28.46
CA SER A 105 -2.45 -5.78 -29.03
C SER A 105 -3.73 -6.51 -29.41
N GLY A 106 -4.89 -6.00 -28.95
CA GLY A 106 -6.21 -6.59 -29.24
C GLY A 106 -6.54 -7.85 -28.43
N ASN A 107 -5.65 -8.28 -27.56
CA ASN A 107 -5.84 -9.44 -26.70
C ASN A 107 -6.56 -9.04 -25.40
N ALA A 108 -7.20 -10.00 -24.74
CA ALA A 108 -7.66 -9.83 -23.37
C ALA A 108 -6.44 -9.64 -22.44
N ILE A 109 -6.61 -8.82 -21.41
CA ILE A 109 -5.56 -8.54 -20.41
C ILE A 109 -5.43 -9.76 -19.49
N SER A 110 -4.24 -10.30 -19.39
CA SER A 110 -3.94 -11.48 -18.58
C SER A 110 -3.60 -11.12 -17.13
N GLY A 111 -3.66 -12.11 -16.24
CA GLY A 111 -3.22 -11.94 -14.86
C GLY A 111 -1.72 -11.60 -14.75
N ARG A 112 -0.90 -12.08 -15.68
CA ARG A 112 0.53 -11.71 -15.76
C ARG A 112 0.75 -10.25 -16.14
N ASP A 113 -0.08 -9.69 -17.03
CA ASP A 113 -0.05 -8.27 -17.38
C ASP A 113 -0.42 -7.42 -16.16
N LEU A 114 -1.46 -7.80 -15.42
CA LEU A 114 -1.87 -7.14 -14.18
C LEU A 114 -0.78 -7.22 -13.11
N PHE A 115 -0.12 -8.36 -12.97
CA PHE A 115 1.01 -8.51 -12.07
C PHE A 115 2.18 -7.59 -12.44
N MET A 116 2.51 -7.49 -13.72
CA MET A 116 3.56 -6.59 -14.20
C MET A 116 3.22 -5.13 -13.89
N LEU A 117 1.96 -4.72 -14.07
CA LEU A 117 1.48 -3.39 -13.70
C LEU A 117 1.64 -3.14 -12.19
N GLN A 118 1.37 -4.13 -11.34
CA GLN A 118 1.55 -4.01 -9.91
C GLN A 118 3.03 -3.96 -9.49
N ASP A 119 3.84 -4.88 -10.00
CA ASP A 119 5.24 -5.04 -9.59
C ASP A 119 6.12 -3.87 -10.06
N THR A 120 5.92 -3.44 -11.31
CA THR A 120 6.75 -2.41 -11.94
C THR A 120 6.25 -0.99 -11.70
N TYR A 121 4.94 -0.77 -11.79
CA TYR A 121 4.35 0.57 -11.73
C TYR A 121 3.57 0.84 -10.44
N GLY A 122 3.42 -0.18 -9.60
CA GLY A 122 2.71 -0.05 -8.33
C GLY A 122 1.20 0.12 -8.49
N PHE A 123 0.61 -0.40 -9.57
CA PHE A 123 -0.83 -0.47 -9.73
C PHE A 123 -1.38 -1.68 -8.97
N PRO A 124 -2.07 -1.51 -7.86
CA PRO A 124 -2.74 -2.63 -7.20
C PRO A 124 -3.70 -3.34 -8.14
N LEU A 125 -3.85 -4.66 -7.98
CA LEU A 125 -4.70 -5.49 -8.83
C LEU A 125 -6.09 -4.87 -9.04
N GLU A 126 -6.74 -4.45 -7.97
CA GLU A 126 -8.11 -3.93 -8.02
C GLU A 126 -8.19 -2.61 -8.81
N ILE A 127 -7.15 -1.77 -8.73
CA ILE A 127 -7.09 -0.53 -9.52
C ILE A 127 -6.88 -0.87 -11.01
N SER A 128 -6.02 -1.84 -11.31
CA SER A 128 -5.78 -2.29 -12.68
C SER A 128 -7.04 -2.88 -13.30
N VAL A 129 -7.77 -3.69 -12.57
CA VAL A 129 -9.05 -4.27 -13.02
C VAL A 129 -10.09 -3.18 -13.27
N ASP A 130 -10.22 -2.21 -12.35
CA ASP A 130 -11.12 -1.05 -12.54
C ASP A 130 -10.79 -0.29 -13.83
N GLU A 131 -9.51 -0.06 -14.13
CA GLU A 131 -9.06 0.65 -15.32
C GLU A 131 -9.31 -0.16 -16.61
N VAL A 132 -9.12 -1.47 -16.56
CA VAL A 132 -9.44 -2.38 -17.68
C VAL A 132 -10.93 -2.25 -18.05
N TYR A 133 -11.81 -2.37 -17.06
CA TYR A 133 -13.27 -2.23 -17.30
C TYR A 133 -13.67 -0.82 -17.73
N LYS A 134 -13.08 0.22 -17.12
CA LYS A 134 -13.33 1.61 -17.49
C LYS A 134 -12.98 1.90 -18.95
N LYS A 135 -11.94 1.26 -19.48
CA LYS A 135 -11.52 1.37 -20.88
C LYS A 135 -12.30 0.44 -21.82
N GLY A 136 -13.27 -0.32 -21.33
CA GLY A 136 -14.04 -1.30 -22.12
C GLY A 136 -13.21 -2.50 -22.60
N LEU A 137 -12.08 -2.77 -21.96
CA LEU A 137 -11.22 -3.91 -22.26
C LEU A 137 -11.72 -5.17 -21.54
N LYS A 138 -11.24 -6.33 -21.98
CA LYS A 138 -11.58 -7.62 -21.40
C LYS A 138 -10.40 -8.20 -20.63
N LEU A 139 -10.71 -8.91 -19.56
CA LEU A 139 -9.75 -9.77 -18.85
C LEU A 139 -9.84 -11.20 -19.37
N THR A 140 -8.79 -11.97 -19.24
CA THR A 140 -8.84 -13.44 -19.40
C THR A 140 -9.70 -14.04 -18.29
N ASP A 141 -10.32 -15.20 -18.53
CA ASP A 141 -11.19 -15.84 -17.53
C ASP A 141 -10.44 -16.29 -16.29
N ASP A 142 -9.17 -16.60 -16.42
CA ASP A 142 -8.24 -17.10 -15.40
C ASP A 142 -7.26 -16.02 -14.85
N TYR A 143 -7.55 -14.74 -15.09
CA TYR A 143 -6.63 -13.64 -14.73
C TYR A 143 -6.25 -13.63 -13.23
N GLN A 144 -7.14 -14.07 -12.34
CA GLN A 144 -6.87 -14.11 -10.90
C GLN A 144 -5.84 -15.19 -10.56
N ASP A 145 -6.02 -16.39 -11.10
CA ASP A 145 -5.11 -17.52 -10.89
C ASP A 145 -3.73 -17.22 -11.46
N GLU A 146 -3.65 -16.66 -12.67
CA GLU A 146 -2.39 -16.24 -13.28
C GLU A 146 -1.68 -15.16 -12.46
N PHE A 147 -2.44 -14.19 -11.91
CA PHE A 147 -1.89 -13.14 -11.06
C PHE A 147 -1.31 -13.73 -9.76
N GLU A 148 -2.06 -14.60 -9.08
CA GLU A 148 -1.61 -15.25 -7.84
C GLU A 148 -0.40 -16.15 -8.06
N GLN A 149 -0.36 -16.85 -9.19
CA GLN A 149 0.82 -17.63 -9.59
C GLN A 149 2.04 -16.72 -9.76
N ALA A 150 1.93 -15.64 -10.52
CA ALA A 150 3.02 -14.69 -10.74
C ALA A 150 3.50 -14.04 -9.43
N LEU A 151 2.58 -13.72 -8.52
CA LEU A 151 2.89 -13.20 -7.19
C LEU A 151 3.64 -14.22 -6.33
N THR A 152 3.26 -15.48 -6.41
CA THR A 152 3.92 -16.59 -5.70
C THR A 152 5.33 -16.82 -6.25
N GLU A 153 5.49 -16.86 -7.56
CA GLU A 153 6.80 -16.96 -8.24
C GLU A 153 7.74 -15.82 -7.83
N GLN A 154 7.24 -14.59 -7.72
CA GLN A 154 8.01 -13.43 -7.26
C GLN A 154 8.43 -13.59 -5.79
N ARG A 155 7.52 -14.03 -4.92
CA ARG A 155 7.81 -14.27 -3.50
C ARG A 155 8.91 -15.34 -3.31
N GLU A 156 8.85 -16.42 -4.07
CA GLU A 156 9.87 -17.48 -4.02
C GLU A 156 11.24 -16.97 -4.53
N ARG A 157 11.26 -16.20 -5.62
CA ARG A 157 12.49 -15.55 -6.10
C ARG A 157 13.08 -14.61 -5.04
N SER A 158 12.24 -13.81 -4.38
CA SER A 158 12.68 -12.89 -3.31
C SER A 158 13.20 -13.64 -2.08
N LYS A 159 12.59 -14.77 -1.70
CA LYS A 159 13.08 -15.62 -0.60
C LYS A 159 14.44 -16.23 -0.94
N THR A 160 14.62 -16.67 -2.18
CA THR A 160 15.87 -17.27 -2.65
C THR A 160 16.99 -16.22 -2.71
N ALA A 161 16.70 -15.02 -3.19
CA ALA A 161 17.66 -13.91 -3.24
C ALA A 161 18.07 -13.42 -1.82
N SER A 162 17.15 -13.50 -0.83
CA SER A 162 17.45 -13.12 0.56
C SER A 162 18.10 -14.24 1.39
N LYS A 163 18.16 -15.47 0.88
CA LYS A 163 18.75 -16.64 1.57
C LYS A 163 20.25 -16.56 1.82
N GLY A 164 20.89 -15.44 1.61
CA GLY A 164 22.29 -15.19 1.92
C GLY A 164 22.57 -13.83 2.55
N MET A 165 21.60 -12.91 2.52
CA MET A 165 21.84 -11.51 2.92
C MET A 165 21.32 -11.15 4.31
N PHE A 166 20.40 -11.92 4.90
CA PHE A 166 19.83 -11.61 6.19
C PHE A 166 19.74 -12.88 7.05
N LYS A 167 20.71 -13.07 7.93
CA LYS A 167 20.54 -13.88 9.13
C LYS A 167 19.75 -13.06 10.19
N GLY A 168 18.61 -12.54 9.80
CA GLY A 168 17.63 -11.93 10.69
C GLY A 168 16.76 -13.02 11.29
N GLY A 169 17.27 -13.67 12.28
CA GLY A 169 16.64 -14.72 13.04
C GLY A 169 17.55 -15.14 14.18
N LEU A 170 17.08 -16.02 15.01
CA LEU A 170 17.90 -16.66 16.02
C LEU A 170 19.13 -17.27 15.34
N SER A 171 20.31 -17.13 15.96
CA SER A 171 21.57 -17.69 15.44
C SER A 171 21.49 -19.20 15.24
N ASP A 172 20.65 -19.84 16.05
CA ASP A 172 20.24 -21.24 15.98
C ASP A 172 18.87 -21.42 16.62
N THR A 173 18.30 -22.64 16.56
CA THR A 173 16.99 -23.01 17.13
C THR A 173 17.13 -23.71 18.48
N SER A 174 18.27 -23.58 19.18
CA SER A 174 18.44 -24.17 20.48
C SER A 174 17.51 -23.54 21.52
N ASP A 175 17.08 -24.31 22.50
CA ASP A 175 16.23 -23.85 23.60
C ASP A 175 16.82 -22.63 24.32
N GLN A 176 18.14 -22.55 24.39
CA GLN A 176 18.84 -21.44 25.03
C GLN A 176 18.73 -20.16 24.23
N THR A 177 18.90 -20.23 22.91
CA THR A 177 18.76 -19.07 22.01
C THR A 177 17.31 -18.58 21.99
N VAL A 178 16.33 -19.46 21.98
CA VAL A 178 14.90 -19.11 22.07
C VAL A 178 14.59 -18.42 23.41
N LYS A 179 15.12 -18.94 24.53
CA LYS A 179 14.93 -18.32 25.85
C LYS A 179 15.55 -16.94 25.94
N TYR A 180 16.75 -16.74 25.42
CA TYR A 180 17.39 -15.43 25.40
C TYR A 180 16.64 -14.44 24.52
N HIS A 181 16.16 -14.85 23.37
CA HIS A 181 15.35 -14.00 22.52
C HIS A 181 14.07 -13.53 23.21
N THR A 182 13.36 -14.46 23.86
CA THR A 182 12.17 -14.15 24.66
C THR A 182 12.50 -13.21 25.83
N ALA A 183 13.61 -13.46 26.54
CA ALA A 183 14.06 -12.59 27.63
C ALA A 183 14.38 -11.16 27.16
N CYS A 184 14.99 -11.00 25.97
CA CYS A 184 15.23 -9.68 25.38
C CYS A 184 13.94 -8.92 25.09
N HIS A 185 12.91 -9.59 24.58
CA HIS A 185 11.61 -8.95 24.34
C HIS A 185 10.91 -8.55 25.65
N LEU A 186 10.97 -9.41 26.68
CA LEU A 186 10.41 -9.07 27.99
C LEU A 186 11.16 -7.90 28.66
N LEU A 187 12.49 -7.88 28.55
CA LEU A 187 13.31 -6.78 29.04
C LEU A 187 12.99 -5.48 28.31
N LEU A 188 12.86 -5.52 26.99
CA LEU A 188 12.48 -4.35 26.19
C LEU A 188 11.13 -3.79 26.61
N ALA A 189 10.13 -4.67 26.77
CA ALA A 189 8.80 -4.26 27.21
C ALA A 189 8.81 -3.66 28.62
N ALA A 190 9.59 -4.25 29.56
CA ALA A 190 9.76 -3.72 30.90
C ALA A 190 10.47 -2.35 30.91
N LEU A 191 11.50 -2.18 30.09
CA LEU A 191 12.21 -0.90 29.95
C LEU A 191 11.30 0.18 29.36
N GLN A 192 10.48 -0.13 28.38
CA GLN A 192 9.51 0.81 27.81
C GLN A 192 8.49 1.29 28.86
N GLN A 193 8.05 0.41 29.78
CA GLN A 193 7.14 0.79 30.86
C GLN A 193 7.80 1.65 31.95
N VAL A 194 9.11 1.53 32.15
CA VAL A 194 9.82 2.21 33.25
C VAL A 194 10.49 3.50 32.80
N ILE A 195 11.00 3.54 31.57
CA ILE A 195 11.83 4.66 31.07
C ILE A 195 10.99 5.61 30.21
N ASP A 196 9.97 5.10 29.53
CA ASP A 196 9.08 5.86 28.63
C ASP A 196 7.62 5.47 28.95
N PRO A 197 7.09 5.93 30.12
CA PRO A 197 5.74 5.61 30.58
C PRO A 197 4.66 6.38 29.80
#